data_87034d0ed6622849b1dec41d9cc20bee
#
_entry.id   87034d0ed6622849b1dec41d9cc20bee
#
_cell.length_a   1.000
_cell.length_b   1.000
_cell.length_c   1.000
_cell.angle_alpha   90.00
_cell.angle_beta   90.00
_cell.angle_gamma   90.00
#
_symmetry.space_group_name_H-M   'P 1'
#
loop_
_entity.id
_entity.type
_entity.pdbx_description
1 polymer ?
#
loop_
_entity_poly.entity_id
_entity_poly.type
_entity_poly.pdbx_seq_one_letter_code
_entity_poly.pdbx_strand_id
1 'polypeptide(L)'
;MSVDINQIIDMRVNHPEQIGFVMRDRGMGIRPNAKFLMIAADDPARGNLAAGGNPRALEDRWDLLDRLCQAFAIEGVNGCVGAADLVEDLTIAGVLKEKFVIGSMNRGGLADSSFELDDVMSGYDIAGIHESRLDGGKMLLRLDYSDEGSSHTLSRCARGVCALNASGRIALLEAVISSRDESGRVRTHLDMDSICLATAIASGLGTTSGLTWLMLPLCEDVKRLAHATTLPIVLRVDFSAGVDAVRERVQEALSYPNIIGIMADTSLVYPSEGSVEDAVKAALELIA
;
A
#
# COMPACT_ATOMS: atom_id res chain seq x y z
N MET A 1 15.92 16.21 -2.89
CA MET A 1 17.25 15.53 -2.96
C MET A 1 17.16 14.58 -4.14
N SER A 2 18.04 14.67 -5.14
CA SER A 2 18.03 13.73 -6.27
C SER A 2 18.60 12.39 -5.81
N VAL A 3 17.98 11.28 -6.23
CA VAL A 3 18.47 9.94 -5.93
C VAL A 3 19.77 9.65 -6.69
N ASP A 4 20.74 9.03 -6.02
CA ASP A 4 21.94 8.51 -6.70
C ASP A 4 21.67 7.08 -7.21
N ILE A 5 21.15 6.98 -8.41
CA ILE A 5 20.86 5.70 -9.08
C ILE A 5 22.12 4.85 -9.25
N ASN A 6 23.28 5.48 -9.48
CA ASN A 6 24.53 4.71 -9.66
C ASN A 6 24.93 4.01 -8.36
N GLN A 7 24.70 4.63 -7.19
CA GLN A 7 24.91 3.98 -5.89
C GLN A 7 24.03 2.74 -5.71
N ILE A 8 22.75 2.82 -6.12
CA ILE A 8 21.82 1.68 -6.03
C ILE A 8 22.29 0.56 -6.96
N ILE A 9 22.62 0.89 -8.20
CA ILE A 9 23.11 -0.09 -9.18
C ILE A 9 24.43 -0.72 -8.73
N ASP A 10 25.37 0.08 -8.24
CA ASP A 10 26.66 -0.42 -7.74
C ASP A 10 26.48 -1.41 -6.60
N MET A 11 25.61 -1.08 -5.64
CA MET A 11 25.30 -1.99 -4.54
C MET A 11 24.70 -3.30 -5.03
N ARG A 12 23.75 -3.25 -5.99
CA ARG A 12 23.11 -4.46 -6.52
C ARG A 12 24.07 -5.33 -7.35
N VAL A 13 24.96 -4.70 -8.10
CA VAL A 13 25.87 -5.43 -9.02
C VAL A 13 27.12 -5.92 -8.30
N ASN A 14 27.73 -5.07 -7.46
CA ASN A 14 29.06 -5.32 -6.90
C ASN A 14 29.04 -5.70 -5.43
N HIS A 15 27.95 -5.36 -4.69
CA HIS A 15 27.85 -5.55 -3.23
C HIS A 15 26.48 -6.09 -2.77
N PRO A 16 25.87 -7.09 -3.45
CA PRO A 16 24.50 -7.54 -3.13
C PRO A 16 24.38 -8.10 -1.70
N GLU A 17 25.46 -8.62 -1.11
CA GLU A 17 25.49 -9.09 0.27
C GLU A 17 25.27 -7.97 1.29
N GLN A 18 25.51 -6.71 0.91
CA GLN A 18 25.32 -5.56 1.81
C GLN A 18 23.86 -5.12 1.91
N ILE A 19 23.00 -5.47 0.94
CA ILE A 19 21.58 -5.05 0.93
C ILE A 19 20.89 -5.46 2.23
N GLY A 20 21.09 -6.71 2.67
CA GLY A 20 20.52 -7.17 3.93
C GLY A 20 21.01 -6.43 5.18
N PHE A 21 22.24 -5.91 5.16
CA PHE A 21 22.75 -5.05 6.24
C PHE A 21 22.09 -3.68 6.22
N VAL A 22 21.98 -3.06 5.05
CA VAL A 22 21.33 -1.75 4.88
C VAL A 22 19.85 -1.81 5.30
N MET A 23 19.15 -2.88 4.94
CA MET A 23 17.77 -3.12 5.37
C MET A 23 17.64 -3.20 6.90
N ARG A 24 18.55 -3.90 7.56
CA ARG A 24 18.55 -4.01 9.03
C ARG A 24 18.99 -2.73 9.72
N ASP A 25 19.93 -1.98 9.13
CA ASP A 25 20.42 -0.70 9.67
C ASP A 25 19.36 0.40 9.61
N ARG A 26 18.44 0.34 8.64
CA ARG A 26 17.25 1.20 8.62
C ARG A 26 16.51 1.19 9.96
N GLY A 27 16.51 0.05 10.62
CA GLY A 27 15.73 -0.17 11.84
C GLY A 27 14.23 -0.35 11.54
N MET A 28 13.43 -0.47 12.57
CA MET A 28 11.97 -0.40 12.48
C MET A 28 11.51 1.05 12.47
N GLY A 29 10.43 1.31 11.77
CA GLY A 29 9.83 2.63 11.75
C GLY A 29 9.13 2.99 13.06
N ILE A 30 8.93 4.27 13.25
CA ILE A 30 8.13 4.78 14.37
C ILE A 30 6.67 4.65 13.98
N ARG A 31 5.91 3.86 14.76
CA ARG A 31 4.46 3.75 14.54
C ARG A 31 3.81 5.11 14.76
N PRO A 32 3.08 5.64 13.77
CA PRO A 32 2.41 6.92 13.93
C PRO A 32 1.40 6.89 15.09
N ASN A 33 1.41 7.90 15.91
CA ASN A 33 0.50 8.08 17.06
C ASN A 33 -0.60 9.13 16.82
N ALA A 34 -0.63 9.71 15.62
CA ALA A 34 -1.63 10.65 15.13
C ALA A 34 -2.11 10.19 13.76
N LYS A 35 -2.95 10.97 13.09
CA LYS A 35 -3.29 10.74 11.69
C LYS A 35 -2.02 10.79 10.85
N PHE A 36 -1.90 9.94 9.84
CA PHE A 36 -0.64 9.77 9.09
C PHE A 36 -0.86 9.69 7.58
N LEU A 37 0.18 9.98 6.83
CA LEU A 37 0.28 9.80 5.39
C LEU A 37 1.37 8.77 5.07
N MET A 38 0.99 7.72 4.36
CA MET A 38 1.89 6.75 3.75
C MET A 38 1.71 6.72 2.23
N ILE A 39 2.71 6.24 1.50
CA ILE A 39 2.65 6.09 0.05
C ILE A 39 2.77 4.60 -0.31
N ALA A 40 1.80 4.09 -1.07
CA ALA A 40 1.86 2.75 -1.66
C ALA A 40 2.44 2.83 -3.08
N ALA A 41 3.51 2.09 -3.33
CA ALA A 41 4.20 2.06 -4.61
C ALA A 41 4.47 0.61 -5.07
N ASP A 42 3.54 -0.30 -4.79
CA ASP A 42 3.67 -1.72 -5.09
C ASP A 42 2.91 -2.15 -6.37
N ASP A 43 2.31 -1.22 -7.10
CA ASP A 43 1.58 -1.48 -8.35
C ASP A 43 2.44 -2.07 -9.47
N PRO A 44 3.71 -1.63 -9.71
CA PRO A 44 4.54 -2.21 -10.76
C PRO A 44 4.77 -3.72 -10.61
N ALA A 45 4.82 -4.22 -9.36
CA ALA A 45 4.99 -5.64 -9.10
C ALA A 45 3.80 -6.53 -9.56
N ARG A 46 2.65 -5.91 -9.92
CA ARG A 46 1.49 -6.57 -10.53
C ARG A 46 1.43 -6.36 -12.05
N GLY A 47 2.37 -5.64 -12.64
CA GLY A 47 2.30 -5.21 -14.03
C GLY A 47 1.39 -3.98 -14.26
N ASN A 48 0.88 -3.34 -13.20
CA ASN A 48 0.17 -2.06 -13.34
C ASN A 48 1.19 -0.92 -13.40
N LEU A 49 1.34 -0.33 -14.59
CA LEU A 49 2.32 0.73 -14.84
C LEU A 49 1.69 2.13 -14.97
N ALA A 50 0.38 2.23 -14.72
CA ALA A 50 -0.34 3.50 -14.84
C ALA A 50 -0.23 4.34 -13.57
N ALA A 51 -0.03 5.65 -13.72
CA ALA A 51 -0.17 6.65 -12.67
C ALA A 51 -0.46 8.02 -13.27
N GLY A 52 -1.18 8.90 -12.55
CA GLY A 52 -1.39 10.29 -12.95
C GLY A 52 -2.00 10.46 -14.35
N GLY A 53 -2.85 9.53 -14.80
CA GLY A 53 -3.45 9.55 -16.14
C GLY A 53 -2.55 9.05 -17.27
N ASN A 54 -1.27 8.73 -17.00
CA ASN A 54 -0.37 8.13 -17.97
C ASN A 54 -0.31 6.61 -17.77
N PRO A 55 -0.67 5.78 -18.78
CA PRO A 55 -0.71 4.31 -18.65
C PRO A 55 0.66 3.65 -18.49
N ARG A 56 1.75 4.38 -18.71
CA ARG A 56 3.13 3.91 -18.64
C ARG A 56 4.03 4.74 -17.73
N ALA A 57 3.45 5.51 -16.81
CA ALA A 57 4.21 6.40 -15.93
C ALA A 57 5.23 5.66 -15.05
N LEU A 58 4.92 4.42 -14.64
CA LEU A 58 5.76 3.65 -13.72
C LEU A 58 6.75 2.69 -14.41
N GLU A 59 6.87 2.74 -15.75
CA GLU A 59 7.85 1.90 -16.46
C GLU A 59 9.28 2.40 -16.33
N ASP A 60 9.46 3.72 -16.18
CA ASP A 60 10.76 4.31 -15.88
C ASP A 60 11.03 4.23 -14.38
N ARG A 61 11.83 3.23 -13.99
CA ARG A 61 12.19 3.00 -12.59
C ARG A 61 12.99 4.16 -11.99
N TRP A 62 13.79 4.84 -12.78
CA TRP A 62 14.63 5.94 -12.28
C TRP A 62 13.77 7.16 -11.96
N ASP A 63 12.84 7.51 -12.85
CA ASP A 63 11.86 8.58 -12.59
C ASP A 63 11.00 8.26 -11.36
N LEU A 64 10.50 7.02 -11.24
CA LEU A 64 9.73 6.59 -10.08
C LEU A 64 10.53 6.74 -8.77
N LEU A 65 11.78 6.30 -8.74
CA LEU A 65 12.64 6.41 -7.57
C LEU A 65 12.94 7.86 -7.21
N ASP A 66 13.22 8.71 -8.19
CA ASP A 66 13.49 10.13 -7.94
C ASP A 66 12.28 10.83 -7.32
N ARG A 67 11.08 10.59 -7.85
CA ARG A 67 9.82 11.14 -7.32
C ARG A 67 9.51 10.63 -5.91
N LEU A 68 9.69 9.34 -5.67
CA LEU A 68 9.48 8.75 -4.34
C LEU A 68 10.51 9.29 -3.33
N CYS A 69 11.77 9.45 -3.72
CA CYS A 69 12.80 10.05 -2.86
C CYS A 69 12.47 11.50 -2.52
N GLN A 70 11.96 12.29 -3.49
CA GLN A 70 11.47 13.64 -3.22
C GLN A 70 10.33 13.62 -2.18
N ALA A 71 9.34 12.74 -2.36
CA ALA A 71 8.20 12.62 -1.46
C ALA A 71 8.61 12.20 -0.03
N PHE A 72 9.44 11.16 0.09
CA PHE A 72 9.88 10.66 1.41
C PHE A 72 10.85 11.59 2.14
N ALA A 73 11.51 12.50 1.44
CA ALA A 73 12.34 13.54 2.07
C ALA A 73 11.51 14.63 2.76
N ILE A 74 10.20 14.72 2.47
CA ILE A 74 9.32 15.70 3.11
C ILE A 74 8.94 15.20 4.51
N GLU A 75 9.16 16.07 5.51
CA GLU A 75 8.74 15.81 6.87
C GLU A 75 7.21 15.65 6.94
N GLY A 76 6.74 14.65 7.70
CA GLY A 76 5.30 14.34 7.80
C GLY A 76 4.86 13.15 6.94
N VAL A 77 5.61 12.77 5.89
CA VAL A 77 5.38 11.48 5.20
C VAL A 77 5.88 10.36 6.10
N ASN A 78 4.97 9.53 6.60
CA ASN A 78 5.27 8.61 7.70
C ASN A 78 5.77 7.24 7.25
N GLY A 79 5.44 6.79 6.03
CA GLY A 79 5.81 5.44 5.66
C GLY A 79 5.55 5.07 4.21
N CYS A 80 5.87 3.81 3.91
CA CYS A 80 5.85 3.22 2.58
C CYS A 80 5.19 1.84 2.58
N VAL A 81 4.48 1.53 1.49
CA VAL A 81 4.16 0.15 1.10
C VAL A 81 4.86 -0.16 -0.20
N GLY A 82 5.60 -1.26 -0.26
CA GLY A 82 6.34 -1.61 -1.47
C GLY A 82 6.66 -3.10 -1.61
N ALA A 83 7.01 -3.50 -2.83
CA ALA A 83 7.64 -4.78 -3.11
C ALA A 83 9.12 -4.74 -2.71
N ALA A 84 9.76 -5.89 -2.60
CA ALA A 84 11.12 -6.00 -2.06
C ALA A 84 12.14 -5.15 -2.79
N ASP A 85 12.12 -5.18 -4.12
CA ASP A 85 13.02 -4.41 -4.97
C ASP A 85 12.93 -2.90 -4.73
N LEU A 86 11.71 -2.38 -4.59
CA LEU A 86 11.48 -0.96 -4.37
C LEU A 86 11.85 -0.53 -2.95
N VAL A 87 11.49 -1.32 -1.95
CA VAL A 87 11.82 -1.04 -0.55
C VAL A 87 13.34 -1.04 -0.34
N GLU A 88 14.05 -1.97 -0.98
CA GLU A 88 15.52 -2.01 -0.96
C GLU A 88 16.12 -0.77 -1.62
N ASP A 89 15.69 -0.40 -2.85
CA ASP A 89 16.18 0.78 -3.55
C ASP A 89 16.00 2.06 -2.71
N LEU A 90 14.82 2.27 -2.13
CA LEU A 90 14.53 3.42 -1.28
C LEU A 90 15.32 3.40 0.05
N THR A 91 15.60 2.19 0.58
CA THR A 91 16.43 2.06 1.78
C THR A 91 17.89 2.37 1.47
N ILE A 92 18.42 1.91 0.33
CA ILE A 92 19.77 2.25 -0.14
C ILE A 92 19.89 3.76 -0.38
N ALA A 93 18.85 4.38 -0.95
CA ALA A 93 18.78 5.84 -1.10
C ALA A 93 18.69 6.60 0.24
N GLY A 94 18.50 5.91 1.36
CA GLY A 94 18.47 6.49 2.72
C GLY A 94 17.16 7.19 3.12
N VAL A 95 16.12 7.16 2.26
CA VAL A 95 14.89 7.92 2.49
C VAL A 95 13.86 7.20 3.36
N LEU A 96 14.08 5.92 3.68
CA LEU A 96 13.18 5.14 4.54
C LEU A 96 13.65 5.01 6.01
N LYS A 97 14.71 5.72 6.39
CA LYS A 97 15.15 5.72 7.79
C LYS A 97 14.04 6.26 8.69
N GLU A 98 13.72 5.52 9.76
CA GLU A 98 12.64 5.83 10.71
C GLU A 98 11.22 5.86 10.12
N LYS A 99 11.06 5.57 8.83
CA LYS A 99 9.74 5.46 8.20
C LYS A 99 9.10 4.11 8.53
N PHE A 100 7.77 4.10 8.65
CA PHE A 100 6.97 2.89 8.85
C PHE A 100 6.82 2.15 7.52
N VAL A 101 7.42 0.98 7.38
CA VAL A 101 7.50 0.26 6.10
C VAL A 101 6.74 -1.06 6.16
N ILE A 102 5.81 -1.22 5.22
CA ILE A 102 5.00 -2.43 5.06
C ILE A 102 5.37 -3.11 3.75
N GLY A 103 5.73 -4.38 3.81
CA GLY A 103 6.10 -5.18 2.64
C GLY A 103 4.89 -5.80 1.96
N SER A 104 4.82 -5.72 0.63
CA SER A 104 3.77 -6.40 -0.13
C SER A 104 4.01 -7.90 -0.20
N MET A 105 3.01 -8.71 0.13
CA MET A 105 3.11 -10.16 0.27
C MET A 105 2.55 -10.93 -0.93
N ASN A 106 1.40 -10.52 -1.49
CA ASN A 106 0.69 -11.25 -2.53
C ASN A 106 0.49 -10.41 -3.79
N ARG A 107 1.44 -10.49 -4.72
CA ARG A 107 1.41 -9.82 -6.02
C ARG A 107 1.30 -10.79 -7.20
N GLY A 108 0.87 -12.04 -6.94
CA GLY A 108 0.81 -13.09 -7.95
C GLY A 108 -0.29 -12.92 -8.98
N GLY A 109 -1.41 -12.30 -8.62
CA GLY A 109 -2.50 -11.99 -9.55
C GLY A 109 -2.15 -10.80 -10.45
N LEU A 110 -1.46 -11.08 -11.57
CA LEU A 110 -1.00 -10.04 -12.50
C LEU A 110 -2.17 -9.37 -13.21
N ALA A 111 -2.10 -8.06 -13.36
CA ALA A 111 -3.11 -7.27 -14.07
C ALA A 111 -3.34 -7.79 -15.50
N ASP A 112 -4.62 -7.84 -15.90
CA ASP A 112 -5.08 -8.32 -17.20
C ASP A 112 -4.75 -9.81 -17.53
N SER A 113 -4.26 -10.61 -16.56
CA SER A 113 -4.03 -12.05 -16.77
C SER A 113 -5.29 -12.89 -16.50
N SER A 114 -5.33 -14.11 -17.04
CA SER A 114 -6.41 -15.07 -16.76
C SER A 114 -6.47 -15.48 -15.27
N PHE A 115 -5.35 -15.40 -14.57
CA PHE A 115 -5.20 -15.70 -13.13
C PHE A 115 -5.14 -14.44 -12.26
N GLU A 116 -5.63 -13.31 -12.76
CA GLU A 116 -5.55 -12.01 -12.04
C GLU A 116 -6.14 -12.07 -10.63
N LEU A 117 -7.20 -12.87 -10.41
CA LEU A 117 -7.84 -13.01 -9.09
C LEU A 117 -7.15 -14.03 -8.16
N ASP A 118 -6.18 -14.79 -8.64
CA ASP A 118 -5.37 -15.69 -7.81
C ASP A 118 -4.16 -14.94 -7.22
N ASP A 119 -4.40 -14.17 -6.17
CA ASP A 119 -3.38 -13.38 -5.46
C ASP A 119 -2.51 -14.30 -4.60
N VAL A 120 -1.60 -15.03 -5.23
CA VAL A 120 -0.65 -15.91 -4.55
C VAL A 120 0.39 -15.09 -3.77
N MET A 121 0.88 -15.66 -2.66
CA MET A 121 1.98 -15.08 -1.87
C MET A 121 3.28 -15.19 -2.65
N SER A 122 3.64 -14.13 -3.36
CA SER A 122 4.78 -14.06 -4.28
C SER A 122 5.79 -12.95 -3.94
N GLY A 123 5.50 -12.15 -2.91
CA GLY A 123 6.37 -11.10 -2.40
C GLY A 123 6.98 -11.50 -1.04
N TYR A 124 7.00 -10.54 -0.11
CA TYR A 124 7.49 -10.80 1.24
C TYR A 124 6.70 -11.92 1.92
N ASP A 125 7.43 -12.81 2.58
CA ASP A 125 6.90 -13.72 3.58
C ASP A 125 7.21 -13.22 5.00
N ILE A 126 6.78 -13.96 6.01
CA ILE A 126 7.00 -13.58 7.41
C ILE A 126 8.48 -13.52 7.77
N ALA A 127 9.28 -14.43 7.25
CA ALA A 127 10.72 -14.47 7.50
C ALA A 127 11.40 -13.23 6.88
N GLY A 128 11.09 -12.91 5.61
CA GLY A 128 11.62 -11.73 4.92
C GLY A 128 11.21 -10.42 5.59
N ILE A 129 9.94 -10.31 6.06
CA ILE A 129 9.49 -9.15 6.85
C ILE A 129 10.32 -8.99 8.12
N HIS A 130 10.59 -10.08 8.82
CA HIS A 130 11.35 -10.06 10.06
C HIS A 130 12.84 -9.74 9.83
N GLU A 131 13.47 -10.40 8.85
CA GLU A 131 14.87 -10.21 8.50
C GLU A 131 15.16 -8.80 7.99
N SER A 132 14.24 -8.25 7.21
CA SER A 132 14.32 -6.87 6.68
C SER A 132 13.85 -5.81 7.69
N ARG A 133 13.46 -6.20 8.90
CA ARG A 133 12.92 -5.32 9.95
C ARG A 133 11.75 -4.45 9.48
N LEU A 134 10.89 -5.00 8.64
CA LEU A 134 9.68 -4.30 8.22
C LEU A 134 8.65 -4.27 9.35
N ASP A 135 7.80 -3.26 9.33
CA ASP A 135 6.81 -2.99 10.38
C ASP A 135 5.54 -3.81 10.20
N GLY A 136 5.31 -4.33 9.00
CA GLY A 136 4.16 -5.17 8.68
C GLY A 136 4.20 -5.77 7.29
N GLY A 137 3.15 -6.52 6.98
CA GLY A 137 2.88 -7.08 5.66
C GLY A 137 1.54 -6.63 5.10
N LYS A 138 1.50 -6.26 3.82
CA LYS A 138 0.27 -5.93 3.10
C LYS A 138 -0.18 -7.13 2.28
N MET A 139 -1.45 -7.44 2.37
CA MET A 139 -2.11 -8.46 1.56
C MET A 139 -3.30 -7.86 0.83
N LEU A 140 -3.38 -8.10 -0.48
CA LEU A 140 -4.53 -7.78 -1.30
C LEU A 140 -5.53 -8.94 -1.19
N LEU A 141 -6.75 -8.64 -0.75
CA LEU A 141 -7.86 -9.56 -0.62
C LEU A 141 -8.93 -9.19 -1.64
N ARG A 142 -8.78 -9.70 -2.86
CA ARG A 142 -9.80 -9.57 -3.91
C ARG A 142 -10.73 -10.77 -3.86
N LEU A 143 -12.02 -10.51 -3.80
CA LEU A 143 -13.04 -11.54 -3.70
C LEU A 143 -14.03 -11.43 -4.87
N ASP A 144 -14.11 -12.46 -5.66
CA ASP A 144 -15.18 -12.70 -6.64
C ASP A 144 -15.92 -13.98 -6.24
N TYR A 145 -17.22 -13.87 -5.96
CA TYR A 145 -18.02 -15.01 -5.53
C TYR A 145 -18.21 -16.09 -6.61
N SER A 146 -17.90 -15.75 -7.85
CA SER A 146 -17.96 -16.68 -8.98
C SER A 146 -16.60 -17.30 -9.33
N ASP A 147 -15.50 -16.89 -8.66
CA ASP A 147 -14.14 -17.34 -8.95
C ASP A 147 -13.56 -18.17 -7.79
N GLU A 148 -13.20 -19.44 -8.07
CA GLU A 148 -12.65 -20.38 -7.08
C GLU A 148 -11.30 -19.88 -6.49
N GLY A 149 -10.54 -19.07 -7.23
CA GLY A 149 -9.29 -18.45 -6.76
C GLY A 149 -9.50 -17.57 -5.51
N SER A 150 -10.69 -16.99 -5.36
CA SER A 150 -11.07 -16.20 -4.18
C SER A 150 -10.98 -16.99 -2.87
N SER A 151 -11.35 -18.28 -2.87
CA SER A 151 -11.27 -19.13 -1.67
C SER A 151 -9.82 -19.38 -1.26
N HIS A 152 -8.92 -19.53 -2.23
CA HIS A 152 -7.49 -19.68 -1.99
C HIS A 152 -6.87 -18.40 -1.46
N THR A 153 -7.20 -17.24 -2.05
CA THR A 153 -6.76 -15.92 -1.59
C THR A 153 -7.21 -15.65 -0.17
N LEU A 154 -8.49 -15.92 0.14
CA LEU A 154 -9.05 -15.79 1.49
C LEU A 154 -8.27 -16.63 2.52
N SER A 155 -8.01 -17.91 2.21
CA SER A 155 -7.26 -18.83 3.09
C SER A 155 -5.80 -18.39 3.28
N ARG A 156 -5.14 -17.90 2.23
CA ARG A 156 -3.76 -17.39 2.29
C ARG A 156 -3.68 -16.10 3.12
N CYS A 157 -4.59 -15.17 2.92
CA CYS A 157 -4.66 -13.93 3.71
C CYS A 157 -4.94 -14.22 5.18
N ALA A 158 -5.86 -15.14 5.50
CA ALA A 158 -6.12 -15.53 6.89
C ALA A 158 -4.87 -16.09 7.59
N ARG A 159 -4.08 -16.94 6.90
CA ARG A 159 -2.80 -17.44 7.42
C ARG A 159 -1.78 -16.32 7.59
N GLY A 160 -1.70 -15.40 6.64
CA GLY A 160 -0.82 -14.22 6.73
C GLY A 160 -1.17 -13.33 7.92
N VAL A 161 -2.46 -13.06 8.16
CA VAL A 161 -2.94 -12.31 9.34
C VAL A 161 -2.49 -12.99 10.63
N CYS A 162 -2.74 -14.32 10.76
CA CYS A 162 -2.31 -15.06 11.95
C CYS A 162 -0.80 -14.97 12.19
N ALA A 163 0.00 -15.15 11.13
CA ALA A 163 1.46 -15.18 11.25
C ALA A 163 2.04 -13.79 11.56
N LEU A 164 1.54 -12.72 10.93
CA LEU A 164 1.94 -11.34 11.21
C LEU A 164 1.59 -10.94 12.65
N ASN A 165 0.34 -11.18 13.09
CA ASN A 165 -0.08 -10.89 14.45
C ASN A 165 0.76 -11.66 15.49
N ALA A 166 1.04 -12.95 15.26
CA ALA A 166 1.88 -13.77 16.15
C ALA A 166 3.33 -13.25 16.22
N SER A 167 3.84 -12.61 15.17
CA SER A 167 5.19 -12.02 15.14
C SER A 167 5.24 -10.55 15.61
N GLY A 168 4.13 -9.99 16.07
CA GLY A 168 4.04 -8.60 16.50
C GLY A 168 4.12 -7.58 15.36
N ARG A 169 3.74 -7.98 14.14
CA ARG A 169 3.75 -7.13 12.94
C ARG A 169 2.33 -6.78 12.50
N ILE A 170 2.18 -5.60 11.89
CA ILE A 170 0.89 -5.18 11.33
C ILE A 170 0.53 -6.06 10.12
N ALA A 171 -0.69 -6.55 10.11
CA ALA A 171 -1.34 -7.16 8.96
C ALA A 171 -2.23 -6.11 8.29
N LEU A 172 -1.79 -5.54 7.17
CA LEU A 172 -2.57 -4.58 6.40
C LEU A 172 -3.33 -5.33 5.29
N LEU A 173 -4.65 -5.37 5.39
CA LEU A 173 -5.53 -5.99 4.39
C LEU A 173 -6.14 -4.94 3.48
N GLU A 174 -5.81 -4.99 2.20
CA GLU A 174 -6.52 -4.26 1.15
C GLU A 174 -7.66 -5.14 0.63
N ALA A 175 -8.88 -4.89 1.14
CA ALA A 175 -10.03 -5.74 0.87
C ALA A 175 -10.97 -5.11 -0.15
N VAL A 176 -11.29 -5.85 -1.22
CA VAL A 176 -12.20 -5.41 -2.27
C VAL A 176 -13.03 -6.56 -2.83
N ILE A 177 -14.28 -6.26 -3.21
CA ILE A 177 -15.09 -7.15 -4.05
C ILE A 177 -14.76 -6.84 -5.51
N SER A 178 -14.59 -7.88 -6.30
CA SER A 178 -14.30 -7.78 -7.73
C SER A 178 -15.16 -8.78 -8.51
N SER A 179 -15.31 -8.54 -9.80
CA SER A 179 -15.88 -9.51 -10.74
C SER A 179 -15.22 -9.36 -12.11
N ARG A 180 -15.38 -10.34 -12.97
CA ARG A 180 -14.98 -10.22 -14.38
C ARG A 180 -16.14 -9.63 -15.19
N ASP A 181 -15.81 -8.63 -16.02
CA ASP A 181 -16.77 -8.11 -17.00
C ASP A 181 -16.89 -9.08 -18.22
N GLU A 182 -17.78 -8.74 -19.17
CA GLU A 182 -18.02 -9.52 -20.39
C GLU A 182 -16.76 -9.75 -21.24
N SER A 183 -15.76 -8.89 -21.12
CA SER A 183 -14.46 -9.02 -21.79
C SER A 183 -13.47 -9.89 -21.03
N GLY A 184 -13.82 -10.36 -19.82
CA GLY A 184 -12.99 -11.14 -18.92
C GLY A 184 -12.05 -10.29 -18.04
N ARG A 185 -12.14 -8.96 -18.11
CA ARG A 185 -11.33 -8.07 -17.28
C ARG A 185 -11.88 -7.98 -15.87
N VAL A 186 -10.99 -7.95 -14.90
CA VAL A 186 -11.37 -7.77 -13.49
C VAL A 186 -11.79 -6.31 -13.26
N ARG A 187 -12.94 -6.15 -12.62
CA ARG A 187 -13.49 -4.88 -12.16
C ARG A 187 -13.65 -4.89 -10.65
N THR A 188 -13.10 -3.89 -10.00
CA THR A 188 -13.31 -3.66 -8.57
C THR A 188 -14.59 -2.88 -8.35
N HIS A 189 -15.44 -3.36 -7.44
CA HIS A 189 -16.69 -2.71 -7.07
C HIS A 189 -16.44 -1.70 -5.94
N LEU A 190 -16.74 -0.43 -6.21
CA LEU A 190 -16.53 0.69 -5.28
C LEU A 190 -17.86 1.24 -4.71
N ASP A 191 -18.97 0.54 -4.95
CA ASP A 191 -20.23 0.85 -4.30
C ASP A 191 -20.18 0.50 -2.80
N MET A 192 -20.99 1.20 -2.00
CA MET A 192 -20.95 1.06 -0.54
C MET A 192 -21.30 -0.34 -0.03
N ASP A 193 -22.17 -1.07 -0.73
CA ASP A 193 -22.55 -2.43 -0.31
C ASP A 193 -21.36 -3.38 -0.48
N SER A 194 -20.65 -3.28 -1.59
CA SER A 194 -19.42 -4.05 -1.87
C SER A 194 -18.29 -3.69 -0.89
N ILE A 195 -18.09 -2.40 -0.61
CA ILE A 195 -17.07 -1.97 0.36
C ILE A 195 -17.39 -2.49 1.76
N CYS A 196 -18.63 -2.35 2.24
CA CYS A 196 -19.03 -2.86 3.55
C CYS A 196 -18.92 -4.39 3.64
N LEU A 197 -19.28 -5.11 2.57
CA LEU A 197 -19.14 -6.56 2.49
C LEU A 197 -17.68 -6.99 2.59
N ALA A 198 -16.79 -6.39 1.80
CA ALA A 198 -15.36 -6.66 1.86
C ALA A 198 -14.79 -6.36 3.26
N THR A 199 -15.21 -5.24 3.85
CA THR A 199 -14.80 -4.82 5.21
C THR A 199 -15.22 -5.86 6.26
N ALA A 200 -16.46 -6.33 6.22
CA ALA A 200 -16.96 -7.34 7.17
C ALA A 200 -16.18 -8.66 7.05
N ILE A 201 -15.95 -9.14 5.82
CA ILE A 201 -15.17 -10.36 5.58
C ILE A 201 -13.73 -10.21 6.09
N ALA A 202 -13.06 -9.11 5.73
CA ALA A 202 -11.67 -8.86 6.13
C ALA A 202 -11.52 -8.71 7.64
N SER A 203 -12.49 -8.10 8.32
CA SER A 203 -12.48 -7.93 9.78
C SER A 203 -12.51 -9.26 10.55
N GLY A 204 -13.07 -10.31 9.93
CA GLY A 204 -13.21 -11.65 10.54
C GLY A 204 -12.03 -12.58 10.26
N LEU A 205 -10.98 -12.14 9.54
CA LEU A 205 -9.88 -13.02 9.18
C LEU A 205 -8.89 -13.26 10.33
N GLY A 206 -8.40 -14.50 10.40
CA GLY A 206 -7.39 -14.92 11.36
C GLY A 206 -7.97 -15.28 12.73
N THR A 207 -7.10 -15.64 13.66
CA THR A 207 -7.44 -16.04 15.04
C THR A 207 -7.41 -14.87 16.02
N THR A 208 -6.88 -13.73 15.60
CA THR A 208 -6.84 -12.46 16.33
C THR A 208 -6.72 -11.30 15.33
N SER A 209 -7.30 -10.17 15.69
CA SER A 209 -7.25 -8.92 14.88
C SER A 209 -6.46 -7.80 15.58
N GLY A 210 -5.72 -8.10 16.64
CA GLY A 210 -5.05 -7.09 17.49
C GLY A 210 -4.06 -6.19 16.75
N LEU A 211 -3.46 -6.68 15.67
CA LEU A 211 -2.54 -5.93 14.80
C LEU A 211 -3.04 -5.91 13.33
N THR A 212 -4.34 -6.07 13.11
CA THR A 212 -4.94 -6.02 11.77
C THR A 212 -5.44 -4.61 11.47
N TRP A 213 -4.97 -4.05 10.36
CA TRP A 213 -5.45 -2.80 9.76
C TRP A 213 -6.12 -3.09 8.43
N LEU A 214 -7.17 -2.36 8.11
CA LEU A 214 -7.85 -2.44 6.83
C LEU A 214 -7.46 -1.26 5.95
N MET A 215 -7.02 -1.53 4.72
CA MET A 215 -6.84 -0.51 3.69
C MET A 215 -8.08 -0.53 2.81
N LEU A 216 -8.88 0.53 2.89
CA LEU A 216 -10.18 0.62 2.23
C LEU A 216 -10.22 1.87 1.34
N PRO A 217 -10.93 1.83 0.20
CA PRO A 217 -11.01 2.96 -0.70
C PRO A 217 -11.76 4.13 -0.04
N LEU A 218 -11.33 5.37 -0.34
CA LEU A 218 -12.11 6.55 -0.06
C LEU A 218 -13.44 6.46 -0.83
N CYS A 219 -14.56 6.66 -0.15
CA CYS A 219 -15.90 6.53 -0.70
C CYS A 219 -16.74 7.78 -0.41
N GLU A 220 -17.97 7.82 -0.91
CA GLU A 220 -18.87 8.95 -0.69
C GLU A 220 -19.51 8.93 0.72
N ASP A 221 -19.88 7.76 1.23
CA ASP A 221 -20.46 7.60 2.56
C ASP A 221 -19.41 7.13 3.57
N VAL A 222 -18.53 8.05 3.97
CA VAL A 222 -17.43 7.77 4.92
C VAL A 222 -17.94 7.38 6.30
N LYS A 223 -19.16 7.84 6.68
CA LYS A 223 -19.80 7.43 7.93
C LYS A 223 -20.13 5.95 7.92
N ARG A 224 -20.75 5.47 6.85
CA ARG A 224 -21.10 4.05 6.70
C ARG A 224 -19.84 3.20 6.67
N LEU A 225 -18.77 3.66 6.00
CA LEU A 225 -17.47 3.01 6.00
C LEU A 225 -16.91 2.88 7.43
N ALA A 226 -16.84 3.98 8.16
CA ALA A 226 -16.32 4.00 9.54
C ALA A 226 -17.13 3.09 10.49
N HIS A 227 -18.42 2.96 10.28
CA HIS A 227 -19.29 2.11 11.09
C HIS A 227 -19.26 0.62 10.68
N ALA A 228 -18.63 0.26 9.54
CA ALA A 228 -18.58 -1.12 9.07
C ALA A 228 -17.62 -2.01 9.88
N THR A 229 -16.72 -1.41 10.66
CA THR A 229 -15.75 -2.14 11.48
C THR A 229 -15.27 -1.31 12.67
N THR A 230 -14.76 -1.99 13.70
CA THR A 230 -14.02 -1.35 14.81
C THR A 230 -12.50 -1.43 14.62
N LEU A 231 -12.03 -2.09 13.57
CA LEU A 231 -10.60 -2.17 13.26
C LEU A 231 -10.08 -0.83 12.73
N PRO A 232 -8.77 -0.57 12.89
CA PRO A 232 -8.13 0.59 12.27
C PRO A 232 -8.25 0.55 10.75
N ILE A 233 -8.71 1.66 10.17
CA ILE A 233 -8.84 1.88 8.72
C ILE A 233 -7.77 2.85 8.26
N VAL A 234 -7.03 2.49 7.21
CA VAL A 234 -6.17 3.36 6.42
C VAL A 234 -6.88 3.62 5.10
N LEU A 235 -7.21 4.87 4.81
CA LEU A 235 -7.91 5.22 3.58
C LEU A 235 -6.98 5.16 2.37
N ARG A 236 -7.28 4.32 1.41
CA ARG A 236 -6.63 4.40 0.09
C ARG A 236 -7.22 5.58 -0.69
N VAL A 237 -6.36 6.52 -1.05
CA VAL A 237 -6.77 7.75 -1.75
C VAL A 237 -6.02 7.84 -3.08
N ASP A 238 -6.80 7.97 -4.16
CA ASP A 238 -6.33 8.31 -5.49
C ASP A 238 -6.33 9.84 -5.64
N PHE A 239 -5.17 10.41 -5.92
CA PHE A 239 -4.96 11.84 -6.11
C PHE A 239 -4.89 12.26 -7.59
N SER A 240 -5.26 11.40 -8.53
CA SER A 240 -5.20 11.70 -9.98
C SER A 240 -5.99 12.95 -10.37
N ALA A 241 -7.08 13.25 -9.65
CA ALA A 241 -7.88 14.47 -9.83
C ALA A 241 -7.38 15.67 -8.99
N GLY A 242 -6.23 15.54 -8.35
CA GLY A 242 -5.67 16.54 -7.44
C GLY A 242 -6.16 16.41 -5.99
N VAL A 243 -5.40 16.99 -5.07
CA VAL A 243 -5.68 16.92 -3.62
C VAL A 243 -7.00 17.59 -3.25
N ASP A 244 -7.32 18.71 -3.88
CA ASP A 244 -8.54 19.47 -3.57
C ASP A 244 -9.82 18.70 -3.92
N ALA A 245 -9.79 17.84 -4.93
CA ALA A 245 -10.93 17.01 -5.33
C ALA A 245 -11.39 16.02 -4.26
N VAL A 246 -10.51 15.67 -3.33
CA VAL A 246 -10.79 14.69 -2.27
C VAL A 246 -10.80 15.31 -0.87
N ARG A 247 -10.41 16.58 -0.72
CA ARG A 247 -10.18 17.29 0.54
C ARG A 247 -11.31 17.11 1.55
N GLU A 248 -12.52 17.52 1.20
CA GLU A 248 -13.66 17.49 2.12
C GLU A 248 -13.96 16.07 2.63
N ARG A 249 -13.97 15.09 1.72
CA ARG A 249 -14.26 13.68 2.06
C ARG A 249 -13.18 13.06 2.93
N VAL A 250 -11.91 13.36 2.66
CA VAL A 250 -10.79 12.87 3.49
C VAL A 250 -10.86 13.48 4.89
N GLN A 251 -11.08 14.79 5.01
CA GLN A 251 -11.19 15.46 6.30
C GLN A 251 -12.40 14.95 7.11
N GLU A 252 -13.56 14.77 6.46
CA GLU A 252 -14.71 14.14 7.10
C GLU A 252 -14.36 12.74 7.60
N ALA A 253 -13.74 11.91 6.76
CA ALA A 253 -13.36 10.55 7.11
C ALA A 253 -12.39 10.52 8.30
N LEU A 254 -11.38 11.37 8.31
CA LEU A 254 -10.39 11.45 9.39
C LEU A 254 -10.98 11.92 10.72
N SER A 255 -12.19 12.48 10.74
CA SER A 255 -12.91 12.80 11.99
C SER A 255 -13.33 11.54 12.76
N TYR A 256 -13.44 10.38 12.11
CA TYR A 256 -13.79 9.12 12.77
C TYR A 256 -12.56 8.52 13.46
N PRO A 257 -12.73 8.01 14.71
CA PRO A 257 -11.58 7.57 15.52
C PRO A 257 -10.85 6.34 14.96
N ASN A 258 -11.55 5.44 14.28
CA ASN A 258 -10.98 4.24 13.69
C ASN A 258 -10.36 4.48 12.29
N ILE A 259 -10.54 5.62 11.66
CA ILE A 259 -9.82 5.99 10.44
C ILE A 259 -8.52 6.67 10.86
N ILE A 260 -7.40 5.93 10.77
CA ILE A 260 -6.14 6.30 11.41
C ILE A 260 -5.16 7.04 10.48
N GLY A 261 -5.41 7.06 9.18
CA GLY A 261 -4.53 7.76 8.23
C GLY A 261 -4.89 7.51 6.78
N ILE A 262 -4.03 8.00 5.91
CA ILE A 262 -4.15 7.94 4.46
C ILE A 262 -3.04 7.07 3.87
N MET A 263 -3.40 6.23 2.92
CA MET A 263 -2.51 5.56 2.01
C MET A 263 -2.70 6.19 0.62
N ALA A 264 -1.79 7.08 0.25
CA ALA A 264 -1.74 7.59 -1.11
C ALA A 264 -1.22 6.50 -2.06
N ASP A 265 -1.81 6.36 -3.22
CA ASP A 265 -1.19 5.58 -4.29
C ASP A 265 -0.16 6.43 -5.07
N THR A 266 0.43 5.87 -6.12
CA THR A 266 1.46 6.56 -6.91
C THR A 266 0.97 7.82 -7.62
N SER A 267 -0.34 8.07 -7.73
CA SER A 267 -0.87 9.32 -8.29
C SER A 267 -0.40 10.57 -7.53
N LEU A 268 -0.13 10.45 -6.23
CA LEU A 268 0.40 11.57 -5.43
C LEU A 268 1.79 12.01 -5.91
N VAL A 269 2.63 11.09 -6.37
CA VAL A 269 3.99 11.40 -6.88
C VAL A 269 4.02 11.61 -8.39
N TYR A 270 2.87 11.42 -9.07
CA TYR A 270 2.64 11.76 -10.48
C TYR A 270 1.47 12.75 -10.60
N PRO A 271 1.55 13.93 -9.96
CA PRO A 271 0.46 14.90 -10.02
C PRO A 271 0.26 15.39 -11.46
N SER A 272 -1.00 15.66 -11.82
CA SER A 272 -1.35 16.23 -13.14
C SER A 272 -0.86 17.67 -13.32
N GLU A 273 -0.69 18.40 -12.21
CA GLU A 273 -0.18 19.78 -12.17
C GLU A 273 0.74 19.97 -10.98
N GLY A 274 1.72 20.87 -11.12
CA GLY A 274 2.65 21.20 -10.03
C GLY A 274 3.78 20.19 -9.84
N SER A 275 4.47 20.29 -8.73
CA SER A 275 5.57 19.40 -8.36
C SER A 275 5.13 18.29 -7.39
N VAL A 276 5.96 17.27 -7.24
CA VAL A 276 5.78 16.24 -6.20
C VAL A 276 5.73 16.88 -4.80
N GLU A 277 6.58 17.90 -4.58
CA GLU A 277 6.65 18.60 -3.29
C GLU A 277 5.34 19.32 -2.98
N ASP A 278 4.75 20.02 -3.95
CA ASP A 278 3.48 20.74 -3.77
C ASP A 278 2.34 19.76 -3.48
N ALA A 279 2.24 18.67 -4.25
CA ALA A 279 1.20 17.66 -4.06
C ALA A 279 1.30 16.97 -2.69
N VAL A 280 2.51 16.60 -2.25
CA VAL A 280 2.72 15.96 -0.96
C VAL A 280 2.43 16.91 0.19
N LYS A 281 2.86 18.18 0.10
CA LYS A 281 2.54 19.19 1.13
C LYS A 281 1.03 19.43 1.25
N ALA A 282 0.34 19.54 0.11
CA ALA A 282 -1.12 19.67 0.11
C ALA A 282 -1.82 18.44 0.72
N ALA A 283 -1.31 17.22 0.48
CA ALA A 283 -1.84 16.01 1.09
C ALA A 283 -1.58 15.95 2.61
N LEU A 284 -0.44 16.48 3.08
CA LEU A 284 -0.15 16.56 4.52
C LEU A 284 -1.09 17.53 5.26
N GLU A 285 -1.57 18.59 4.60
CA GLU A 285 -2.59 19.47 5.17
C GLU A 285 -3.93 18.77 5.47
N LEU A 286 -4.21 17.63 4.81
CA LEU A 286 -5.44 16.86 5.06
C LEU A 286 -5.42 16.16 6.42
N ILE A 287 -4.23 15.88 6.96
CA ILE A 287 -4.04 15.11 8.19
C ILE A 287 -3.58 15.97 9.38
N ALA A 288 -3.38 17.27 9.16
CA ALA A 288 -2.90 18.24 10.14
C ALA A 288 -3.91 18.55 11.27
#